data_7e6add5163598571a69ffb27c136079a
#
_entry.id   7e6add5163598571a69ffb27c136079a
#
_cell.length_a   1.000
_cell.length_b   1.000
_cell.length_c   1.000
_cell.angle_alpha   90.00
_cell.angle_beta   90.00
_cell.angle_gamma   90.00
#
_symmetry.space_group_name_H-M   'P 1'
#
loop_
_entity.id
_entity.type
_entity.pdbx_description
1 polymer ?
#
loop_
_entity_poly.entity_id
_entity_poly.type
_entity_poly.pdbx_seq_one_letter_code
_entity_poly.pdbx_strand_id
1 'polypeptide(L)'
;MLTTSTGCTGGVEGSPGASGLRDPYFPKLGNGGYDVTHYDLALDVDPAARRLRGTATITARATQDLSAFDLDLAGLTVDSVTVEGRPAAVNRAGQELTLRPDAGVRLRRGGTFRTVVRYSGSPRTLTDPDGSKEGWLRTADGAVALGEPAGAMAWFPGNNHPSDKASYDIAVTVPKGLTAVSNGELTSRRTAGATTTYHWHVAEPMASYLATVAIGRFDTKESTMAGGIKVFTAADTTVAADSARILARVPEIVKWEADRFGPYPFSATGAIVERSGDAGYALETQNRPFFPGPPDARLLVHEMAHQWFGDSVTPASWRDMWLNEGFATYADWLWGADKEGKPVQGRFDAAFANDANWAFPPADPPSAADISQAPVYGRGAMVIHRIRQAVDDDRRFYALIRGWTKAHRHGNASTADFTAYVEKATGKDLTELWKTWLYGRSRPASKD
;
A
#
# COMPACT_ATOMS: atom_id res chain seq x y z
N MET A 1 -23.64 -63.99 3.25
CA MET A 1 -22.42 -63.19 3.30
C MET A 1 -22.72 -61.84 2.68
N LEU A 2 -22.94 -60.83 3.50
CA LEU A 2 -23.10 -59.47 3.03
C LEU A 2 -21.68 -58.84 2.97
N THR A 3 -21.21 -58.50 1.80
CA THR A 3 -19.99 -57.72 1.60
C THR A 3 -20.31 -56.25 1.79
N THR A 4 -19.91 -55.70 2.92
CA THR A 4 -19.92 -54.27 3.16
C THR A 4 -18.81 -53.62 2.35
N SER A 5 -19.16 -52.92 1.26
CA SER A 5 -18.25 -52.05 0.56
C SER A 5 -18.03 -50.78 1.41
N THR A 6 -16.88 -50.72 2.06
CA THR A 6 -16.37 -49.46 2.65
C THR A 6 -16.01 -48.52 1.52
N GLY A 7 -16.96 -47.66 1.16
CA GLY A 7 -16.66 -46.48 0.31
C GLY A 7 -15.74 -45.56 1.08
N CYS A 8 -14.48 -45.44 0.64
CA CYS A 8 -13.61 -44.35 1.07
C CYS A 8 -14.17 -43.03 0.54
N THR A 9 -15.02 -42.36 1.32
CA THR A 9 -15.28 -40.95 1.15
C THR A 9 -14.04 -40.22 1.63
N GLY A 10 -13.07 -40.02 0.75
CA GLY A 10 -11.98 -39.11 0.98
C GLY A 10 -12.57 -37.69 1.03
N GLY A 11 -13.17 -37.31 2.18
CA GLY A 11 -13.60 -35.97 2.45
C GLY A 11 -12.36 -35.05 2.37
N VAL A 12 -12.51 -33.91 1.71
CA VAL A 12 -11.49 -32.86 1.74
C VAL A 12 -11.34 -32.41 3.19
N GLU A 13 -10.19 -32.67 3.81
CA GLU A 13 -9.95 -32.30 5.20
C GLU A 13 -9.77 -30.77 5.29
N GLY A 14 -10.34 -30.14 6.33
CA GLY A 14 -10.29 -28.71 6.59
C GLY A 14 -11.58 -27.97 6.21
N SER A 15 -11.56 -26.68 6.38
CA SER A 15 -12.67 -25.77 6.02
C SER A 15 -12.21 -24.77 4.93
N PRO A 16 -13.11 -24.22 4.12
CA PRO A 16 -12.76 -23.13 3.21
C PRO A 16 -12.24 -21.91 3.98
N GLY A 17 -11.28 -21.20 3.41
CA GLY A 17 -10.94 -19.85 3.81
C GLY A 17 -12.12 -18.90 3.59
N ALA A 18 -12.10 -17.75 4.23
CA ALA A 18 -13.13 -16.75 4.02
C ALA A 18 -12.83 -15.91 2.75
N SER A 19 -13.83 -15.72 1.91
CA SER A 19 -13.76 -14.83 0.75
C SER A 19 -14.10 -13.39 1.18
N GLY A 20 -13.15 -12.71 1.79
CA GLY A 20 -13.29 -11.37 2.34
C GLY A 20 -12.96 -11.31 3.84
N LEU A 21 -12.32 -10.23 4.25
CA LEU A 21 -11.93 -9.97 5.65
C LEU A 21 -12.98 -9.17 6.42
N ARG A 22 -14.13 -8.89 5.80
CA ARG A 22 -15.25 -8.14 6.39
C ARG A 22 -14.83 -6.71 6.81
N ASP A 23 -13.91 -6.11 6.04
CA ASP A 23 -13.63 -4.68 6.20
C ASP A 23 -14.93 -3.90 6.05
N PRO A 24 -15.18 -2.87 6.88
CA PRO A 24 -16.45 -2.15 6.88
C PRO A 24 -16.76 -1.45 5.54
N TYR A 25 -15.73 -1.10 4.77
CA TYR A 25 -15.86 -0.39 3.49
C TYR A 25 -15.65 -1.32 2.29
N PHE A 26 -14.78 -2.29 2.42
CA PHE A 26 -14.42 -3.25 1.36
C PHE A 26 -14.59 -4.69 1.86
N PRO A 27 -15.81 -5.14 2.19
CA PRO A 27 -16.04 -6.42 2.87
C PRO A 27 -15.65 -7.66 2.05
N LYS A 28 -15.44 -7.48 0.74
CA LYS A 28 -15.07 -8.54 -0.19
C LYS A 28 -13.59 -8.48 -0.62
N LEU A 29 -12.81 -7.54 -0.11
CA LEU A 29 -11.38 -7.50 -0.36
C LEU A 29 -10.62 -8.27 0.69
N GLY A 30 -9.54 -8.89 0.23
CA GLY A 30 -8.71 -9.75 1.04
C GLY A 30 -9.40 -11.07 1.40
N ASN A 31 -8.65 -12.02 1.89
CA ASN A 31 -9.09 -13.38 2.06
C ASN A 31 -8.57 -13.96 3.38
N GLY A 32 -9.40 -14.77 4.06
CA GLY A 32 -9.06 -15.38 5.33
C GLY A 32 -8.59 -16.82 5.19
N GLY A 33 -8.02 -17.33 6.29
CA GLY A 33 -7.55 -18.71 6.40
C GLY A 33 -6.08 -18.93 6.08
N TYR A 34 -5.39 -17.89 5.61
CA TYR A 34 -3.94 -17.87 5.36
C TYR A 34 -3.38 -16.46 5.51
N ASP A 35 -2.06 -16.34 5.50
CA ASP A 35 -1.27 -15.14 5.56
C ASP A 35 -0.15 -15.28 4.52
N VAL A 36 -0.04 -14.33 3.58
CA VAL A 36 0.97 -14.37 2.53
C VAL A 36 2.30 -13.86 3.09
N THR A 37 3.34 -14.63 2.87
CA THR A 37 4.69 -14.26 3.32
C THR A 37 5.58 -13.77 2.19
N HIS A 38 5.29 -14.18 0.94
CA HIS A 38 6.09 -13.77 -0.21
C HIS A 38 5.32 -13.89 -1.52
N TYR A 39 5.50 -12.90 -2.40
CA TYR A 39 5.11 -12.91 -3.79
C TYR A 39 6.34 -12.91 -4.69
N ASP A 40 6.42 -13.84 -5.64
CA ASP A 40 7.36 -13.82 -6.78
C ASP A 40 6.52 -13.62 -8.05
N LEU A 41 6.64 -12.42 -8.64
CA LEU A 41 5.86 -11.98 -9.78
C LEU A 41 6.74 -11.88 -11.02
N ALA A 42 6.53 -12.75 -12.00
CA ALA A 42 7.17 -12.66 -13.31
C ALA A 42 6.16 -12.15 -14.34
N LEU A 43 6.40 -10.95 -14.86
CA LEU A 43 5.50 -10.22 -15.77
C LEU A 43 6.15 -10.02 -17.13
N ASP A 44 5.46 -10.37 -18.20
CA ASP A 44 5.79 -10.03 -19.60
C ASP A 44 4.74 -9.02 -20.08
N VAL A 45 5.14 -7.78 -20.30
CA VAL A 45 4.24 -6.68 -20.62
C VAL A 45 4.59 -6.06 -21.95
N ASP A 46 3.60 -6.03 -22.83
CA ASP A 46 3.64 -5.28 -24.08
C ASP A 46 2.57 -4.18 -24.04
N PRO A 47 2.93 -2.93 -23.66
CA PRO A 47 1.98 -1.84 -23.57
C PRO A 47 1.29 -1.50 -24.90
N ALA A 48 2.01 -1.61 -26.02
CA ALA A 48 1.46 -1.31 -27.35
C ALA A 48 0.38 -2.33 -27.75
N ALA A 49 0.61 -3.61 -27.44
CA ALA A 49 -0.37 -4.68 -27.64
C ALA A 49 -1.41 -4.75 -26.50
N ARG A 50 -1.29 -3.94 -25.45
CA ARG A 50 -2.12 -3.99 -24.24
C ARG A 50 -2.17 -5.37 -23.61
N ARG A 51 -1.05 -6.04 -23.57
CA ARG A 51 -0.96 -7.43 -23.12
C ARG A 51 -0.06 -7.53 -21.91
N LEU A 52 -0.57 -8.27 -20.93
CA LEU A 52 0.19 -8.77 -19.80
C LEU A 52 0.09 -10.29 -19.77
N ARG A 53 1.22 -10.96 -19.57
CA ARG A 53 1.30 -12.35 -19.14
C ARG A 53 2.04 -12.38 -17.82
N GLY A 54 1.43 -13.02 -16.83
CA GLY A 54 1.97 -13.09 -15.50
C GLY A 54 2.10 -14.53 -15.00
N THR A 55 3.11 -14.74 -14.18
CA THR A 55 3.19 -15.89 -13.29
C THR A 55 3.37 -15.34 -11.88
N ALA A 56 2.40 -15.56 -11.01
CA ALA A 56 2.51 -15.25 -9.60
C ALA A 56 2.79 -16.54 -8.83
N THR A 57 3.92 -16.57 -8.15
CA THR A 57 4.22 -17.60 -7.17
C THR A 57 4.00 -17.01 -5.78
N ILE A 58 3.02 -17.54 -5.08
CA ILE A 58 2.56 -17.04 -3.79
C ILE A 58 2.95 -18.05 -2.72
N THR A 59 3.76 -17.63 -1.77
CA THR A 59 4.09 -18.42 -0.58
C THR A 59 3.27 -17.91 0.57
N ALA A 60 2.45 -18.77 1.18
CA ALA A 60 1.57 -18.40 2.26
C ALA A 60 1.63 -19.40 3.42
N ARG A 61 1.24 -18.96 4.60
CA ARG A 61 1.10 -19.77 5.79
C ARG A 61 -0.37 -19.94 6.11
N ALA A 62 -0.84 -21.19 6.21
CA ALA A 62 -2.21 -21.48 6.59
C ALA A 62 -2.47 -21.10 8.07
N THR A 63 -3.52 -20.34 8.34
CA THR A 63 -3.94 -19.98 9.71
C THR A 63 -5.02 -20.93 10.26
N GLN A 64 -5.55 -21.80 9.39
CA GLN A 64 -6.46 -22.91 9.69
C GLN A 64 -6.14 -24.10 8.77
N ASP A 65 -6.73 -25.26 9.01
CA ASP A 65 -6.71 -26.37 8.04
C ASP A 65 -7.63 -25.99 6.87
N LEU A 66 -7.06 -25.88 5.64
CA LEU A 66 -7.75 -25.35 4.48
C LEU A 66 -8.16 -26.46 3.50
N SER A 67 -9.44 -26.50 3.13
CA SER A 67 -9.97 -27.30 2.02
C SER A 67 -10.06 -26.51 0.71
N ALA A 68 -10.11 -25.17 0.79
CA ALA A 68 -10.08 -24.23 -0.30
C ALA A 68 -9.64 -22.87 0.25
N PHE A 69 -9.18 -21.97 -0.60
CA PHE A 69 -8.88 -20.58 -0.28
C PHE A 69 -9.10 -19.70 -1.50
N ASP A 70 -9.20 -18.41 -1.28
CA ASP A 70 -9.49 -17.44 -2.33
C ASP A 70 -8.31 -16.51 -2.59
N LEU A 71 -8.23 -15.95 -3.80
CA LEU A 71 -7.35 -14.85 -4.22
C LEU A 71 -8.17 -13.81 -4.96
N ASP A 72 -7.80 -12.56 -4.83
CA ASP A 72 -8.41 -11.45 -5.59
C ASP A 72 -7.69 -11.29 -6.93
N LEU A 73 -8.40 -11.32 -8.05
CA LEU A 73 -7.90 -11.02 -9.39
C LEU A 73 -9.01 -10.47 -10.28
N ALA A 74 -8.87 -9.24 -10.79
CA ALA A 74 -9.87 -8.61 -11.64
C ALA A 74 -9.49 -8.66 -13.13
N GLY A 75 -10.39 -9.15 -13.97
CA GLY A 75 -10.34 -8.98 -15.42
C GLY A 75 -9.39 -9.90 -16.21
N LEU A 76 -8.27 -10.34 -15.64
CA LEU A 76 -7.31 -11.21 -16.32
C LEU A 76 -7.78 -12.66 -16.33
N THR A 77 -7.45 -13.40 -17.37
CA THR A 77 -7.77 -14.82 -17.52
C THR A 77 -6.75 -15.65 -16.74
N VAL A 78 -7.21 -16.63 -15.98
CA VAL A 78 -6.37 -17.63 -15.33
C VAL A 78 -6.11 -18.77 -16.30
N ASP A 79 -4.84 -18.96 -16.66
CA ASP A 79 -4.43 -19.99 -17.63
C ASP A 79 -4.21 -21.35 -16.93
N SER A 80 -3.63 -21.34 -15.71
CA SER A 80 -3.44 -22.53 -14.90
C SER A 80 -3.15 -22.16 -13.44
N VAL A 81 -3.49 -23.07 -12.53
CA VAL A 81 -3.14 -22.99 -11.10
C VAL A 81 -2.58 -24.29 -10.60
N THR A 82 -1.53 -24.21 -9.81
CA THR A 82 -1.03 -25.34 -9.03
C THR A 82 -0.88 -24.95 -7.55
N VAL A 83 -1.18 -25.88 -6.66
CA VAL A 83 -0.92 -25.77 -5.22
C VAL A 83 -0.01 -26.93 -4.83
N GLU A 84 1.11 -26.63 -4.19
CA GLU A 84 2.16 -27.61 -3.87
C GLU A 84 2.59 -28.45 -5.10
N GLY A 85 2.69 -27.78 -6.27
CA GLY A 85 3.10 -28.38 -7.54
C GLY A 85 2.03 -29.28 -8.21
N ARG A 86 0.85 -29.45 -7.62
CA ARG A 86 -0.26 -30.21 -8.19
C ARG A 86 -1.33 -29.30 -8.77
N PRO A 87 -1.99 -29.64 -9.87
CA PRO A 87 -3.10 -28.87 -10.42
C PRO A 87 -4.18 -28.64 -9.37
N ALA A 88 -4.73 -27.44 -9.31
CA ALA A 88 -5.85 -27.10 -8.46
C ALA A 88 -7.07 -26.74 -9.29
N ALA A 89 -8.26 -27.08 -8.78
CA ALA A 89 -9.50 -26.63 -9.39
C ALA A 89 -9.70 -25.14 -9.08
N VAL A 90 -10.15 -24.38 -10.07
CA VAL A 90 -10.39 -22.93 -9.98
C VAL A 90 -11.86 -22.67 -10.25
N ASN A 91 -12.50 -21.92 -9.36
CA ASN A 91 -13.79 -21.30 -9.60
C ASN A 91 -13.64 -19.80 -9.52
N ARG A 92 -14.31 -19.05 -10.38
CA ARG A 92 -14.26 -17.60 -10.42
C ARG A 92 -15.64 -16.99 -10.25
N ALA A 93 -15.77 -16.05 -9.31
CA ALA A 93 -16.97 -15.25 -9.10
C ALA A 93 -16.58 -13.75 -9.03
N GLY A 94 -16.64 -13.06 -10.16
CA GLY A 94 -16.15 -11.69 -10.28
C GLY A 94 -14.62 -11.60 -10.14
N GLN A 95 -14.14 -10.92 -9.11
CA GLN A 95 -12.72 -10.84 -8.74
C GLN A 95 -12.23 -12.01 -7.89
N GLU A 96 -13.14 -12.74 -7.27
CA GLU A 96 -12.79 -13.87 -6.41
C GLU A 96 -12.36 -15.09 -7.22
N LEU A 97 -11.20 -15.62 -6.91
CA LEU A 97 -10.69 -16.89 -7.41
C LEU A 97 -10.66 -17.91 -6.28
N THR A 98 -11.65 -18.80 -6.21
CA THR A 98 -11.63 -19.91 -5.25
C THR A 98 -10.75 -21.02 -5.78
N LEU A 99 -9.70 -21.36 -5.04
CA LEU A 99 -8.75 -22.41 -5.36
C LEU A 99 -9.00 -23.63 -4.47
N ARG A 100 -9.18 -24.79 -5.11
CA ARG A 100 -9.32 -26.08 -4.42
C ARG A 100 -8.12 -26.94 -4.75
N PRO A 101 -7.23 -27.20 -3.78
CA PRO A 101 -6.11 -28.09 -3.96
C PRO A 101 -6.55 -29.51 -4.38
N ASP A 102 -5.67 -30.23 -5.08
CA ASP A 102 -5.82 -31.66 -5.34
C ASP A 102 -6.02 -32.45 -4.03
N ALA A 103 -6.80 -33.51 -4.07
CA ALA A 103 -7.13 -34.34 -2.90
C ALA A 103 -5.90 -34.90 -2.15
N GLY A 104 -4.75 -35.00 -2.82
CA GLY A 104 -3.48 -35.40 -2.21
C GLY A 104 -2.72 -34.29 -1.51
N VAL A 105 -3.16 -33.03 -1.59
CA VAL A 105 -2.54 -31.87 -0.93
C VAL A 105 -3.26 -31.58 0.40
N ARG A 106 -2.49 -31.40 1.46
CA ARG A 106 -2.99 -31.06 2.79
C ARG A 106 -2.43 -29.71 3.23
N LEU A 107 -3.29 -28.71 3.36
CA LEU A 107 -2.94 -27.39 3.86
C LEU A 107 -3.29 -27.31 5.34
N ARG A 108 -2.32 -27.64 6.19
CA ARG A 108 -2.51 -27.69 7.65
C ARG A 108 -2.22 -26.34 8.29
N ARG A 109 -2.96 -26.00 9.33
CA ARG A 109 -2.72 -24.81 10.16
C ARG A 109 -1.24 -24.73 10.59
N GLY A 110 -0.63 -23.57 10.39
CA GLY A 110 0.77 -23.29 10.68
C GLY A 110 1.74 -23.77 9.60
N GLY A 111 1.29 -24.58 8.62
CA GLY A 111 2.08 -25.04 7.50
C GLY A 111 2.22 -23.95 6.42
N THR A 112 3.41 -23.88 5.81
CA THR A 112 3.64 -23.05 4.62
C THR A 112 3.24 -23.83 3.38
N PHE A 113 2.64 -23.15 2.41
CA PHE A 113 2.28 -23.74 1.12
C PHE A 113 2.57 -22.76 -0.02
N ARG A 114 2.73 -23.31 -1.21
CA ARG A 114 3.07 -22.57 -2.42
C ARG A 114 1.98 -22.71 -3.47
N THR A 115 1.50 -21.59 -3.97
CA THR A 115 0.54 -21.51 -5.08
C THR A 115 1.20 -20.85 -6.28
N VAL A 116 1.04 -21.41 -7.47
CA VAL A 116 1.49 -20.82 -8.72
C VAL A 116 0.29 -20.56 -9.60
N VAL A 117 0.04 -19.29 -9.92
CA VAL A 117 -1.02 -18.86 -10.83
C VAL A 117 -0.37 -18.34 -12.10
N ARG A 118 -0.72 -18.92 -13.25
CA ARG A 118 -0.40 -18.35 -14.57
C ARG A 118 -1.63 -17.67 -15.11
N TYR A 119 -1.46 -16.46 -15.59
CA TYR A 119 -2.57 -15.62 -16.03
C TYR A 119 -2.16 -14.71 -17.17
N SER A 120 -3.15 -14.27 -17.97
CA SER A 120 -2.89 -13.42 -19.13
C SER A 120 -4.10 -12.56 -19.47
N GLY A 121 -3.86 -11.53 -20.29
CA GLY A 121 -4.93 -10.68 -20.81
C GLY A 121 -4.53 -9.22 -20.91
N SER A 122 -5.53 -8.36 -20.97
CA SER A 122 -5.38 -6.90 -20.93
C SER A 122 -5.78 -6.42 -19.53
N PRO A 123 -4.83 -5.93 -18.72
CA PRO A 123 -5.15 -5.41 -17.41
C PRO A 123 -6.14 -4.24 -17.50
N ARG A 124 -6.95 -4.06 -16.44
CA ARG A 124 -8.04 -3.07 -16.43
C ARG A 124 -7.70 -1.89 -15.53
N THR A 125 -8.16 -0.71 -15.94
CA THR A 125 -8.41 0.39 -15.03
C THR A 125 -9.67 0.07 -14.25
N LEU A 126 -9.64 0.24 -12.94
CA LEU A 126 -10.76 0.13 -12.03
C LEU A 126 -11.28 1.53 -11.69
N THR A 127 -12.48 1.62 -11.19
CA THR A 127 -13.06 2.86 -10.71
C THR A 127 -13.41 2.65 -9.24
N ASP A 128 -12.82 3.46 -8.41
CA ASP A 128 -13.00 3.45 -6.98
C ASP A 128 -14.38 4.06 -6.59
N PRO A 129 -14.90 3.78 -5.38
CA PRO A 129 -16.15 4.35 -4.91
C PRO A 129 -16.25 5.88 -4.96
N ASP A 130 -15.15 6.62 -4.82
CA ASP A 130 -15.09 8.08 -4.96
C ASP A 130 -15.03 8.57 -6.42
N GLY A 131 -14.93 7.65 -7.38
CA GLY A 131 -14.83 7.92 -8.82
C GLY A 131 -13.42 8.04 -9.36
N SER A 132 -12.38 7.99 -8.52
CA SER A 132 -10.98 7.96 -8.93
C SER A 132 -10.64 6.70 -9.73
N LYS A 133 -9.50 6.71 -10.41
CA LYS A 133 -9.07 5.59 -11.28
C LYS A 133 -7.82 4.95 -10.67
N GLU A 134 -7.89 3.64 -10.52
CA GLU A 134 -6.84 2.80 -9.98
C GLU A 134 -6.61 1.54 -10.82
N GLY A 135 -5.78 0.63 -10.37
CA GLY A 135 -5.43 -0.59 -11.08
C GLY A 135 -4.39 -0.33 -12.15
N TRP A 136 -4.66 -0.69 -13.38
CA TRP A 136 -3.71 -0.54 -14.48
C TRP A 136 -4.08 0.68 -15.32
N LEU A 137 -3.40 1.79 -15.09
CA LEU A 137 -3.60 3.04 -15.82
C LEU A 137 -2.66 3.07 -17.03
N ARG A 138 -3.20 3.44 -18.17
CA ARG A 138 -2.42 3.60 -19.39
C ARG A 138 -1.81 4.99 -19.42
N THR A 139 -0.51 5.04 -19.71
CA THR A 139 0.21 6.28 -19.98
C THR A 139 0.44 6.44 -21.48
N ALA A 140 1.04 7.53 -21.92
CA ALA A 140 1.23 7.81 -23.33
C ALA A 140 2.12 6.79 -24.04
N ASP A 141 3.12 6.25 -23.37
CA ASP A 141 4.07 5.30 -23.94
C ASP A 141 4.19 3.97 -23.16
N GLY A 142 3.35 3.81 -22.12
CA GLY A 142 3.39 2.66 -21.26
C GLY A 142 2.16 2.46 -20.38
N ALA A 143 2.39 2.22 -19.10
CA ALA A 143 1.36 2.06 -18.08
C ALA A 143 1.93 2.24 -16.68
N VAL A 144 1.05 2.56 -15.72
CA VAL A 144 1.37 2.52 -14.29
C VAL A 144 0.30 1.74 -13.53
N ALA A 145 0.72 0.95 -12.55
CA ALA A 145 -0.16 0.26 -11.62
C ALA A 145 -0.25 1.06 -10.31
N LEU A 146 -1.45 1.51 -9.94
CA LEU A 146 -1.75 2.16 -8.68
C LEU A 146 -2.79 1.33 -7.93
N GLY A 147 -2.55 1.06 -6.65
CA GLY A 147 -3.21 -0.03 -5.94
C GLY A 147 -4.23 0.35 -4.89
N GLU A 148 -4.35 1.61 -4.51
CA GLU A 148 -5.22 2.04 -3.41
C GLU A 148 -6.64 2.37 -3.88
N PRO A 149 -7.67 1.76 -3.25
CA PRO A 149 -7.58 0.69 -2.23
C PRO A 149 -7.58 -0.73 -2.81
N ALA A 150 -8.00 -0.95 -4.07
CA ALA A 150 -8.27 -2.27 -4.62
C ALA A 150 -7.50 -2.59 -5.92
N GLY A 151 -6.71 -1.65 -6.41
CA GLY A 151 -6.11 -1.70 -7.75
C GLY A 151 -5.12 -2.82 -7.98
N ALA A 152 -4.48 -3.36 -6.93
CA ALA A 152 -3.51 -4.45 -7.07
C ALA A 152 -4.09 -5.68 -7.78
N MET A 153 -5.35 -6.01 -7.54
CA MET A 153 -6.04 -7.15 -8.18
C MET A 153 -6.19 -7.01 -9.70
N ALA A 154 -5.94 -5.83 -10.28
CA ALA A 154 -6.02 -5.61 -11.72
C ALA A 154 -4.83 -6.19 -12.48
N TRP A 155 -3.69 -6.50 -11.81
CA TRP A 155 -2.48 -6.91 -12.49
C TRP A 155 -1.78 -8.15 -11.91
N PHE A 156 -2.08 -8.55 -10.67
CA PHE A 156 -1.66 -9.85 -10.12
C PHE A 156 -2.69 -10.42 -9.13
N PRO A 157 -2.77 -11.76 -9.01
CA PRO A 157 -3.63 -12.40 -8.02
C PRO A 157 -2.97 -12.30 -6.64
N GLY A 158 -3.75 -11.89 -5.62
CA GLY A 158 -3.21 -11.73 -4.27
C GLY A 158 -4.26 -11.72 -3.18
N ASN A 159 -3.81 -11.52 -1.95
CA ASN A 159 -4.65 -11.21 -0.80
C ASN A 159 -4.73 -9.68 -0.67
N ASN A 160 -5.77 -9.10 -1.24
CA ASN A 160 -5.83 -7.64 -1.46
C ASN A 160 -6.48 -6.92 -0.27
N HIS A 161 -5.75 -6.85 0.84
CA HIS A 161 -6.16 -6.12 2.04
C HIS A 161 -4.92 -5.55 2.77
N PRO A 162 -4.98 -4.36 3.36
CA PRO A 162 -3.82 -3.75 4.03
C PRO A 162 -3.27 -4.57 5.20
N SER A 163 -4.06 -5.44 5.80
CA SER A 163 -3.61 -6.29 6.91
C SER A 163 -2.75 -7.49 6.48
N ASP A 164 -2.70 -7.84 5.19
CA ASP A 164 -1.81 -8.87 4.65
C ASP A 164 -0.59 -8.22 4.01
N LYS A 165 0.58 -8.46 4.58
CA LYS A 165 1.84 -7.84 4.16
C LYS A 165 2.89 -8.91 3.87
N ALA A 166 3.54 -8.82 2.74
CA ALA A 166 4.52 -9.79 2.27
C ALA A 166 5.78 -9.15 1.72
N SER A 167 6.86 -9.91 1.57
CA SER A 167 8.00 -9.54 0.74
C SER A 167 7.70 -9.81 -0.74
N TYR A 168 8.40 -9.14 -1.66
CA TYR A 168 8.17 -9.29 -3.10
C TYR A 168 9.47 -9.43 -3.87
N ASP A 169 9.46 -10.32 -4.87
CA ASP A 169 10.35 -10.32 -6.02
C ASP A 169 9.53 -10.03 -7.28
N ILE A 170 9.88 -8.97 -8.01
CA ILE A 170 9.10 -8.50 -9.17
C ILE A 170 10.00 -8.43 -10.39
N ALA A 171 9.83 -9.38 -11.30
CA ALA A 171 10.52 -9.40 -12.59
C ALA A 171 9.59 -8.87 -13.68
N VAL A 172 9.96 -7.76 -14.32
CA VAL A 172 9.16 -7.14 -15.39
C VAL A 172 9.95 -7.15 -16.69
N THR A 173 9.46 -7.88 -17.67
CA THR A 173 9.99 -7.91 -19.04
C THR A 173 9.17 -7.00 -19.93
N VAL A 174 9.83 -6.07 -20.59
CA VAL A 174 9.22 -5.07 -21.48
C VAL A 174 9.98 -4.99 -22.81
N PRO A 175 9.39 -4.46 -23.90
CA PRO A 175 10.09 -4.15 -25.14
C PRO A 175 11.32 -3.28 -24.89
N LYS A 176 12.42 -3.57 -25.62
CA LYS A 176 13.65 -2.78 -25.56
C LYS A 176 13.37 -1.31 -25.85
N GLY A 177 13.92 -0.43 -25.02
CA GLY A 177 13.71 1.03 -25.10
C GLY A 177 12.68 1.55 -24.10
N LEU A 178 11.94 0.64 -23.43
CA LEU A 178 11.14 0.98 -22.26
C LEU A 178 11.88 0.62 -20.98
N THR A 179 11.61 1.36 -19.92
CA THR A 179 12.04 1.08 -18.56
C THR A 179 10.86 0.57 -17.75
N ALA A 180 11.09 -0.42 -16.90
CA ALA A 180 10.11 -0.86 -15.91
C ALA A 180 10.65 -0.56 -14.51
N VAL A 181 9.92 0.26 -13.76
CA VAL A 181 10.23 0.67 -12.38
C VAL A 181 9.21 0.05 -11.44
N SER A 182 9.67 -0.45 -10.29
CA SER A 182 8.81 -1.03 -9.27
C SER A 182 9.31 -0.68 -7.86
N ASN A 183 8.71 -1.26 -6.83
CA ASN A 183 9.10 -1.11 -5.43
C ASN A 183 10.49 -1.73 -5.14
N GLY A 184 11.09 -1.35 -4.02
CA GLY A 184 12.32 -1.98 -3.51
C GLY A 184 13.59 -1.63 -4.26
N GLU A 185 14.53 -2.56 -4.27
CA GLU A 185 15.85 -2.42 -4.89
C GLU A 185 15.89 -3.03 -6.29
N LEU A 186 16.48 -2.32 -7.26
CA LEU A 186 16.78 -2.89 -8.56
C LEU A 186 17.99 -3.83 -8.42
N THR A 187 17.72 -5.13 -8.46
CA THR A 187 18.78 -6.16 -8.28
C THR A 187 19.46 -6.52 -9.59
N SER A 188 18.73 -6.45 -10.71
CA SER A 188 19.34 -6.64 -12.03
C SER A 188 18.50 -6.01 -13.16
N ARG A 189 19.21 -5.67 -14.25
CA ARG A 189 18.62 -5.27 -15.53
C ARG A 189 19.33 -6.03 -16.65
N ARG A 190 18.59 -6.79 -17.44
CA ARG A 190 19.16 -7.61 -18.52
C ARG A 190 18.39 -7.44 -19.83
N THR A 191 19.08 -7.01 -20.86
CA THR A 191 18.52 -6.97 -22.22
C THR A 191 18.89 -8.26 -22.97
N ALA A 192 17.90 -8.90 -23.58
CA ALA A 192 18.06 -10.08 -24.43
C ALA A 192 17.14 -9.94 -25.65
N GLY A 193 17.74 -9.92 -26.83
CA GLY A 193 16.99 -9.72 -28.08
C GLY A 193 16.21 -8.41 -28.11
N ALA A 194 14.89 -8.52 -28.27
CA ALA A 194 13.96 -7.40 -28.38
C ALA A 194 13.38 -6.93 -27.04
N THR A 195 13.79 -7.51 -25.91
CA THR A 195 13.22 -7.20 -24.58
C THR A 195 14.29 -6.85 -23.55
N THR A 196 13.86 -6.17 -22.48
CA THR A 196 14.65 -5.92 -21.27
C THR A 196 13.85 -6.38 -20.07
N THR A 197 14.48 -7.16 -19.20
CA THR A 197 13.90 -7.60 -17.91
C THR A 197 14.55 -6.84 -16.77
N TYR A 198 13.73 -6.28 -15.90
CA TYR A 198 14.10 -5.59 -14.67
C TYR A 198 13.67 -6.46 -13.49
N HIS A 199 14.60 -6.74 -12.55
CA HIS A 199 14.30 -7.47 -11.33
C HIS A 199 14.37 -6.54 -10.13
N TRP A 200 13.28 -6.45 -9.40
CA TRP A 200 13.11 -5.65 -8.20
C TRP A 200 12.89 -6.57 -7.00
N HIS A 201 13.46 -6.19 -5.84
CA HIS A 201 13.34 -6.93 -4.60
C HIS A 201 12.87 -6.02 -3.47
N VAL A 202 11.80 -6.42 -2.78
CA VAL A 202 11.24 -5.76 -1.60
C VAL A 202 11.38 -6.73 -0.44
N ALA A 203 12.34 -6.48 0.43
CA ALA A 203 12.64 -7.37 1.57
C ALA A 203 11.65 -7.16 2.74
N GLU A 204 11.24 -5.92 2.96
CA GLU A 204 10.36 -5.55 4.05
C GLU A 204 8.89 -5.81 3.68
N PRO A 205 8.05 -6.22 4.64
CA PRO A 205 6.64 -6.51 4.39
C PRO A 205 5.89 -5.31 3.79
N MET A 206 5.20 -5.53 2.69
CA MET A 206 4.44 -4.55 1.93
C MET A 206 3.02 -5.05 1.71
N ALA A 207 2.02 -4.21 1.98
CA ALA A 207 0.63 -4.48 1.62
C ALA A 207 0.44 -4.39 0.10
N SER A 208 -0.47 -5.17 -0.46
CA SER A 208 -0.66 -5.27 -1.91
C SER A 208 -1.02 -3.93 -2.58
N TYR A 209 -1.74 -3.05 -1.90
CA TYR A 209 -2.14 -1.75 -2.45
C TYR A 209 -0.96 -0.80 -2.70
N LEU A 210 0.16 -1.02 -2.01
CA LEU A 210 1.40 -0.24 -2.16
C LEU A 210 2.31 -0.75 -3.28
N ALA A 211 1.98 -1.92 -3.85
CA ALA A 211 2.73 -2.49 -4.96
C ALA A 211 2.47 -1.72 -6.25
N THR A 212 3.54 -1.39 -6.96
CA THR A 212 3.48 -0.62 -8.22
C THR A 212 4.41 -1.16 -9.29
N VAL A 213 4.04 -0.94 -10.54
CA VAL A 213 4.90 -1.07 -11.72
C VAL A 213 4.62 0.11 -12.63
N ALA A 214 5.64 0.90 -12.93
CA ALA A 214 5.57 1.96 -13.93
C ALA A 214 6.42 1.57 -15.14
N ILE A 215 5.84 1.62 -16.33
CA ILE A 215 6.47 1.24 -17.61
C ILE A 215 6.37 2.41 -18.56
N GLY A 216 7.51 2.87 -19.06
CA GLY A 216 7.56 4.02 -19.97
C GLY A 216 9.01 4.38 -20.33
N ARG A 217 9.21 5.57 -20.86
CA ARG A 217 10.53 6.16 -21.09
C ARG A 217 10.88 7.06 -19.93
N PHE A 218 11.72 6.57 -19.04
CA PHE A 218 12.14 7.30 -17.84
C PHE A 218 13.61 7.67 -17.89
N ASP A 219 13.91 8.92 -17.48
CA ASP A 219 15.22 9.30 -17.01
C ASP A 219 15.37 8.81 -15.56
N THR A 220 16.35 7.94 -15.32
CA THR A 220 16.55 7.32 -14.02
C THR A 220 17.84 7.79 -13.37
N LYS A 221 17.84 7.94 -12.05
CA LYS A 221 19.04 8.24 -11.26
C LYS A 221 19.14 7.29 -10.08
N GLU A 222 20.34 6.79 -9.86
CA GLU A 222 20.64 5.87 -8.77
C GLU A 222 21.72 6.49 -7.86
N SER A 223 21.55 6.35 -6.55
CA SER A 223 22.51 6.75 -5.55
C SER A 223 22.32 5.94 -4.26
N THR A 224 23.13 6.23 -3.25
CA THR A 224 23.01 5.58 -1.94
C THR A 224 23.13 6.64 -0.85
N MET A 225 22.19 6.65 0.08
CA MET A 225 22.24 7.50 1.27
C MET A 225 23.08 6.88 2.39
N ALA A 226 23.36 7.68 3.41
CA ALA A 226 23.92 7.18 4.66
C ALA A 226 23.07 6.02 5.21
N GLY A 227 23.73 5.01 5.79
CA GLY A 227 23.03 3.79 6.25
C GLY A 227 22.81 2.74 5.16
N GLY A 228 23.28 2.98 3.92
CA GLY A 228 23.18 2.02 2.83
C GLY A 228 21.86 2.03 2.06
N ILE A 229 20.93 2.94 2.39
CA ILE A 229 19.62 3.06 1.74
C ILE A 229 19.80 3.38 0.26
N LYS A 230 19.28 2.53 -0.61
CA LYS A 230 19.33 2.72 -2.06
C LYS A 230 18.31 3.76 -2.50
N VAL A 231 18.74 4.73 -3.29
CA VAL A 231 17.88 5.77 -3.86
C VAL A 231 17.74 5.52 -5.35
N PHE A 232 16.52 5.36 -5.81
CA PHE A 232 16.21 5.22 -7.23
C PHE A 232 15.08 6.18 -7.59
N THR A 233 15.35 7.16 -8.42
CA THR A 233 14.32 8.06 -8.94
C THR A 233 14.13 7.85 -10.44
N ALA A 234 12.89 7.91 -10.89
CA ALA A 234 12.50 7.82 -12.27
C ALA A 234 11.56 8.98 -12.61
N ALA A 235 11.82 9.69 -13.69
CA ALA A 235 10.92 10.70 -14.21
C ALA A 235 10.70 10.46 -15.72
N ASP A 236 9.43 10.51 -16.16
CA ASP A 236 9.12 10.49 -17.59
C ASP A 236 9.98 11.52 -18.31
N THR A 237 10.53 11.14 -19.46
CA THR A 237 11.50 11.98 -20.19
C THR A 237 10.97 13.37 -20.57
N THR A 238 9.64 13.53 -20.64
CA THR A 238 9.00 14.81 -20.98
C THR A 238 8.95 15.78 -19.79
N VAL A 239 9.04 15.28 -18.54
CA VAL A 239 9.01 16.07 -17.31
C VAL A 239 10.29 15.92 -16.47
N ALA A 240 11.28 15.20 -16.97
CA ALA A 240 12.52 14.88 -16.23
C ALA A 240 13.31 16.15 -15.86
N ALA A 241 13.38 17.13 -16.75
CA ALA A 241 14.09 18.40 -16.49
C ALA A 241 13.41 19.17 -15.34
N ASP A 242 12.09 19.28 -15.35
CA ASP A 242 11.28 19.99 -14.35
C ASP A 242 11.32 19.27 -13.00
N SER A 243 11.37 17.94 -13.01
CA SER A 243 11.43 17.09 -11.82
C SER A 243 12.81 17.01 -11.19
N ALA A 244 13.88 17.26 -11.94
CA ALA A 244 15.25 16.97 -11.51
C ALA A 244 15.64 17.66 -10.19
N ARG A 245 15.23 18.91 -10.00
CA ARG A 245 15.56 19.68 -8.79
C ARG A 245 14.84 19.16 -7.56
N ILE A 246 13.57 18.81 -7.68
CA ILE A 246 12.79 18.32 -6.55
C ILE A 246 13.17 16.88 -6.19
N LEU A 247 13.41 16.02 -7.17
CA LEU A 247 13.85 14.65 -6.95
C LEU A 247 15.23 14.56 -6.28
N ALA A 248 16.11 15.52 -6.54
CA ALA A 248 17.41 15.61 -5.85
C ALA A 248 17.26 15.87 -4.34
N ARG A 249 16.08 16.28 -3.86
CA ARG A 249 15.81 16.54 -2.44
C ARG A 249 15.31 15.31 -1.68
N VAL A 250 15.03 14.20 -2.34
CA VAL A 250 14.58 12.96 -1.68
C VAL A 250 15.47 12.60 -0.47
N PRO A 251 16.82 12.58 -0.57
CA PRO A 251 17.67 12.30 0.58
C PRO A 251 17.56 13.31 1.73
N GLU A 252 17.39 14.59 1.43
CA GLU A 252 17.18 15.64 2.43
C GLU A 252 15.88 15.42 3.20
N ILE A 253 14.80 15.12 2.47
CA ILE A 253 13.46 14.92 3.03
C ILE A 253 13.44 13.68 3.90
N VAL A 254 13.90 12.54 3.38
CA VAL A 254 14.00 11.28 4.15
C VAL A 254 14.79 11.48 5.45
N LYS A 255 15.91 12.21 5.40
CA LYS A 255 16.68 12.52 6.62
C LYS A 255 15.89 13.39 7.58
N TRP A 256 15.21 14.43 7.07
CA TRP A 256 14.41 15.35 7.88
C TRP A 256 13.27 14.64 8.59
N GLU A 257 12.59 13.71 7.91
CA GLU A 257 11.54 12.86 8.46
C GLU A 257 12.09 11.86 9.47
N ALA A 258 13.20 11.20 9.16
CA ALA A 258 13.84 10.25 10.06
C ALA A 258 14.25 10.89 11.40
N ASP A 259 14.69 12.15 11.39
CA ASP A 259 15.02 12.90 12.62
C ASP A 259 13.76 13.08 13.52
N ARG A 260 12.54 13.06 12.95
CA ARG A 260 11.25 13.27 13.63
C ARG A 260 10.51 11.99 13.94
N PHE A 261 10.42 11.10 12.95
CA PHE A 261 9.56 9.93 13.00
C PHE A 261 10.29 8.64 13.36
N GLY A 262 11.62 8.69 13.41
CA GLY A 262 12.49 7.54 13.67
C GLY A 262 13.23 7.05 12.42
N PRO A 263 14.14 6.10 12.57
CA PRO A 263 14.93 5.60 11.44
C PRO A 263 14.04 5.23 10.24
N TYR A 264 14.51 5.57 9.03
CA TYR A 264 13.81 5.17 7.80
C TYR A 264 13.57 3.66 7.80
N PRO A 265 12.32 3.22 7.54
CA PRO A 265 11.96 1.83 7.81
C PRO A 265 12.46 0.82 6.76
N PHE A 266 12.93 1.25 5.60
CA PHE A 266 13.19 0.39 4.44
C PHE A 266 14.62 0.45 3.95
N SER A 267 15.00 -0.52 3.10
CA SER A 267 16.32 -0.61 2.46
C SER A 267 16.46 0.31 1.23
N ALA A 268 15.33 0.70 0.65
CA ALA A 268 15.29 1.52 -0.56
C ALA A 268 14.32 2.70 -0.43
N THR A 269 14.59 3.79 -1.17
CA THR A 269 13.74 4.97 -1.30
C THR A 269 13.83 5.53 -2.73
N GLY A 270 13.01 6.52 -3.05
CA GLY A 270 13.03 7.20 -4.35
C GLY A 270 11.71 7.85 -4.69
N ALA A 271 11.42 8.02 -5.98
CA ALA A 271 10.17 8.52 -6.49
C ALA A 271 9.98 8.12 -7.96
N ILE A 272 8.74 8.00 -8.39
CA ILE A 272 8.33 7.84 -9.78
C ILE A 272 7.52 9.08 -10.16
N VAL A 273 7.91 9.78 -11.21
CA VAL A 273 7.18 10.94 -11.74
C VAL A 273 6.75 10.63 -13.16
N GLU A 274 5.45 10.52 -13.36
CA GLU A 274 4.84 10.37 -14.69
C GLU A 274 4.56 11.73 -15.33
N ARG A 275 4.23 11.70 -16.59
CA ARG A 275 3.78 12.87 -17.32
C ARG A 275 2.43 13.36 -16.79
N SER A 276 2.28 14.66 -16.64
CA SER A 276 1.02 15.26 -16.17
C SER A 276 -0.17 14.87 -17.06
N GLY A 277 -1.23 14.38 -16.44
CA GLY A 277 -2.49 14.00 -17.08
C GLY A 277 -2.63 12.50 -17.40
N ASP A 278 -1.60 11.68 -17.21
CA ASP A 278 -1.68 10.22 -17.39
C ASP A 278 -2.31 9.52 -16.17
N ALA A 279 -2.15 10.09 -14.96
CA ALA A 279 -2.82 9.68 -13.73
C ALA A 279 -3.37 10.90 -12.98
N GLY A 280 -4.32 10.70 -12.08
CA GLY A 280 -5.07 11.78 -11.45
C GLY A 280 -4.59 12.18 -10.05
N TYR A 281 -3.76 11.36 -9.37
CA TYR A 281 -3.34 11.57 -7.98
C TYR A 281 -1.94 11.00 -7.73
N ALA A 282 -1.29 11.46 -6.66
CA ALA A 282 -0.08 10.87 -6.13
C ALA A 282 -0.43 9.68 -5.23
N LEU A 283 0.50 8.74 -5.07
CA LEU A 283 0.30 7.57 -4.21
C LEU A 283 1.63 7.18 -3.55
N GLU A 284 1.56 6.87 -2.28
CA GLU A 284 2.67 6.51 -1.40
C GLU A 284 3.31 5.16 -1.70
N THR A 285 3.24 4.62 -2.88
CA THR A 285 3.77 3.29 -3.19
C THR A 285 5.09 3.01 -2.49
N GLN A 286 5.16 1.90 -1.74
CA GLN A 286 6.26 1.63 -0.80
C GLN A 286 7.64 1.73 -1.45
N ASN A 287 8.59 2.34 -0.78
CA ASN A 287 9.96 2.69 -1.21
C ASN A 287 10.03 3.78 -2.29
N ARG A 288 8.97 4.02 -3.06
CA ARG A 288 9.05 4.87 -4.24
C ARG A 288 7.69 5.47 -4.58
N PRO A 289 7.27 6.52 -3.83
CA PRO A 289 6.02 7.21 -4.11
C PRO A 289 5.87 7.61 -5.56
N PHE A 290 4.65 7.51 -6.04
CA PHE A 290 4.24 7.85 -7.40
C PHE A 290 3.66 9.26 -7.45
N PHE A 291 4.01 10.02 -8.51
CA PHE A 291 3.51 11.37 -8.75
C PHE A 291 2.98 11.51 -10.19
N PRO A 292 1.78 12.10 -10.38
CA PRO A 292 1.16 12.29 -11.69
C PRO A 292 1.73 13.49 -12.47
N GLY A 293 2.88 14.01 -12.08
CA GLY A 293 3.61 15.15 -12.62
C GLY A 293 4.66 15.63 -11.63
N PRO A 294 5.51 16.62 -11.99
CA PRO A 294 6.52 17.15 -11.09
C PRO A 294 5.91 17.64 -9.77
N PRO A 295 6.21 17.01 -8.61
CA PRO A 295 5.65 17.45 -7.33
C PRO A 295 6.31 18.74 -6.84
N ASP A 296 5.60 19.48 -6.00
CA ASP A 296 6.24 20.47 -5.14
C ASP A 296 6.86 19.81 -3.89
N ALA A 297 7.55 20.59 -3.07
CA ALA A 297 8.24 20.04 -1.90
C ALA A 297 7.29 19.48 -0.84
N ARG A 298 6.08 20.02 -0.75
CA ARG A 298 5.09 19.60 0.25
C ARG A 298 4.45 18.27 -0.12
N LEU A 299 4.05 18.16 -1.40
CA LEU A 299 3.52 16.88 -1.90
C LEU A 299 4.59 15.79 -1.76
N LEU A 300 5.86 16.08 -2.09
CA LEU A 300 6.94 15.10 -1.91
C LEU A 300 7.12 14.72 -0.43
N VAL A 301 7.03 15.66 0.51
CA VAL A 301 7.09 15.38 1.96
C VAL A 301 5.89 14.56 2.40
N HIS A 302 4.69 14.88 1.93
CA HIS A 302 3.48 14.13 2.24
C HIS A 302 3.64 12.64 1.88
N GLU A 303 3.97 12.37 0.62
CA GLU A 303 4.12 11.00 0.12
C GLU A 303 5.32 10.27 0.76
N MET A 304 6.37 10.99 1.11
CA MET A 304 7.51 10.38 1.80
C MET A 304 7.21 10.06 3.27
N ALA A 305 6.37 10.85 3.96
CA ALA A 305 5.96 10.58 5.33
C ALA A 305 5.15 9.28 5.45
N HIS A 306 4.41 8.93 4.41
CA HIS A 306 3.69 7.65 4.34
C HIS A 306 4.61 6.44 4.48
N GLN A 307 5.90 6.55 4.16
CA GLN A 307 6.84 5.45 4.35
C GLN A 307 6.90 4.99 5.82
N TRP A 308 6.61 5.88 6.79
CA TRP A 308 6.41 5.54 8.21
C TRP A 308 4.95 5.24 8.53
N PHE A 309 4.01 6.06 7.99
CA PHE A 309 2.58 6.07 8.32
C PHE A 309 1.76 5.66 7.09
N GLY A 310 1.45 4.40 6.96
CA GLY A 310 0.81 3.78 5.80
C GLY A 310 1.58 2.56 5.34
N ASP A 311 2.87 2.70 5.05
CA ASP A 311 3.69 1.65 4.50
C ASP A 311 4.31 0.77 5.59
N SER A 312 5.11 1.35 6.49
CA SER A 312 5.71 0.58 7.58
C SER A 312 4.68 0.25 8.67
N VAL A 313 3.96 1.25 9.16
CA VAL A 313 2.79 1.08 10.04
C VAL A 313 1.55 1.20 9.18
N THR A 314 1.03 0.08 8.72
CA THR A 314 -0.10 0.01 7.78
C THR A 314 -1.42 -0.04 8.55
N PRO A 315 -2.52 0.56 8.07
CA PRO A 315 -3.81 0.48 8.74
C PRO A 315 -4.29 -0.98 8.85
N ALA A 316 -4.91 -1.31 9.98
CA ALA A 316 -5.49 -2.62 10.19
C ALA A 316 -6.79 -2.82 9.40
N SER A 317 -7.45 -1.72 9.04
CA SER A 317 -8.68 -1.62 8.27
C SER A 317 -8.70 -0.30 7.51
N TRP A 318 -9.39 -0.25 6.40
CA TRP A 318 -9.60 0.98 5.64
C TRP A 318 -10.30 2.11 6.44
N ARG A 319 -10.93 1.78 7.56
CA ARG A 319 -11.44 2.76 8.52
C ARG A 319 -10.34 3.57 9.19
N ASP A 320 -9.14 3.02 9.28
CA ASP A 320 -8.02 3.63 10.00
C ASP A 320 -7.16 4.57 9.13
N MET A 321 -7.62 4.93 7.91
CA MET A 321 -6.89 5.75 6.93
C MET A 321 -6.41 7.11 7.47
N TRP A 322 -7.11 7.69 8.46
CA TRP A 322 -6.65 8.92 9.06
C TRP A 322 -5.28 8.79 9.76
N LEU A 323 -4.88 7.56 10.16
CA LEU A 323 -3.53 7.28 10.69
C LEU A 323 -2.44 7.39 9.61
N ASN A 324 -2.77 7.22 8.34
CA ASN A 324 -1.87 7.48 7.23
C ASN A 324 -1.93 8.97 6.88
N GLU A 325 -3.06 9.43 6.42
CA GLU A 325 -3.27 10.74 5.82
C GLU A 325 -3.14 11.89 6.81
N GLY A 326 -3.61 11.69 8.03
CA GLY A 326 -3.48 12.69 9.09
C GLY A 326 -2.02 12.95 9.46
N PHE A 327 -1.18 11.90 9.53
CA PHE A 327 0.25 12.03 9.79
C PHE A 327 1.01 12.63 8.60
N ALA A 328 0.72 12.19 7.37
CA ALA A 328 1.36 12.73 6.17
C ALA A 328 1.01 14.21 5.96
N THR A 329 -0.25 14.60 6.16
CA THR A 329 -0.68 16.00 6.16
C THR A 329 0.01 16.79 7.26
N TYR A 330 0.18 16.21 8.44
CA TYR A 330 0.88 16.89 9.53
C TYR A 330 2.38 17.04 9.25
N ALA A 331 2.99 16.09 8.55
CA ALA A 331 4.38 16.20 8.09
C ALA A 331 4.56 17.39 7.13
N ASP A 332 3.62 17.62 6.19
CA ASP A 332 3.59 18.83 5.35
C ASP A 332 3.52 20.11 6.20
N TRP A 333 2.70 20.14 7.26
CA TRP A 333 2.62 21.29 8.15
C TRP A 333 3.94 21.56 8.88
N LEU A 334 4.58 20.50 9.36
CA LEU A 334 5.89 20.58 10.03
C LEU A 334 6.98 21.07 9.07
N TRP A 335 6.99 20.54 7.84
CA TRP A 335 7.92 21.01 6.80
C TRP A 335 7.73 22.48 6.50
N GLY A 336 6.50 22.92 6.32
CA GLY A 336 6.16 24.33 6.09
C GLY A 336 6.65 25.24 7.20
N ALA A 337 6.59 24.79 8.47
CA ALA A 337 7.11 25.55 9.60
C ALA A 337 8.64 25.62 9.58
N ASP A 338 9.31 24.51 9.34
CA ASP A 338 10.77 24.41 9.44
C ASP A 338 11.50 25.02 8.23
N LYS A 339 10.93 24.93 7.04
CA LYS A 339 11.61 25.29 5.79
C LYS A 339 11.05 26.52 5.10
N GLU A 340 9.81 26.90 5.41
CA GLU A 340 9.12 28.00 4.72
C GLU A 340 8.67 29.12 5.67
N GLY A 341 8.92 29.00 6.97
CA GLY A 341 8.50 29.99 7.97
C GLY A 341 6.99 30.10 8.15
N LYS A 342 6.23 29.05 7.84
CA LYS A 342 4.77 28.97 7.96
C LYS A 342 4.37 28.21 9.22
N PRO A 343 4.04 28.88 10.34
CA PRO A 343 3.78 28.21 11.62
C PRO A 343 2.70 27.11 11.51
N VAL A 344 2.91 25.97 12.20
CA VAL A 344 1.95 24.86 12.26
C VAL A 344 0.59 25.35 12.74
N GLN A 345 0.54 26.27 13.73
CA GLN A 345 -0.70 26.85 14.23
C GLN A 345 -1.52 27.53 13.13
N GLY A 346 -0.89 28.24 12.21
CA GLY A 346 -1.58 28.86 11.08
C GLY A 346 -2.21 27.83 10.12
N ARG A 347 -1.57 26.66 9.97
CA ARG A 347 -2.12 25.54 9.20
C ARG A 347 -3.30 24.89 9.93
N PHE A 348 -3.16 24.70 11.23
CA PHE A 348 -4.25 24.23 12.07
C PHE A 348 -5.46 25.17 11.99
N ASP A 349 -5.24 26.48 12.11
CA ASP A 349 -6.32 27.49 12.04
C ASP A 349 -7.02 27.47 10.69
N ALA A 350 -6.29 27.34 9.60
CA ALA A 350 -6.86 27.22 8.26
C ALA A 350 -7.66 25.93 8.10
N ALA A 351 -7.14 24.80 8.57
CA ALA A 351 -7.84 23.51 8.56
C ALA A 351 -9.10 23.55 9.43
N PHE A 352 -9.03 24.19 10.61
CA PHE A 352 -10.17 24.36 11.50
C PHE A 352 -11.28 25.20 10.86
N ALA A 353 -10.93 26.24 10.12
CA ALA A 353 -11.89 27.11 9.43
C ALA A 353 -12.53 26.47 8.18
N ASN A 354 -11.91 25.44 7.63
CA ASN A 354 -12.42 24.75 6.44
C ASN A 354 -13.57 23.81 6.80
N ASP A 355 -14.79 24.12 6.35
CA ASP A 355 -15.99 23.36 6.62
C ASP A 355 -15.92 21.89 6.15
N ALA A 356 -15.21 21.65 5.05
CA ALA A 356 -15.03 20.31 4.51
C ALA A 356 -14.39 19.34 5.53
N ASN A 357 -13.52 19.82 6.41
CA ASN A 357 -12.88 18.99 7.45
C ASN A 357 -13.84 18.53 8.56
N TRP A 358 -15.07 19.02 8.58
CA TRP A 358 -16.08 18.72 9.60
C TRP A 358 -17.26 17.94 9.07
N ALA A 359 -17.19 17.46 7.82
CA ALA A 359 -18.26 16.69 7.18
C ALA A 359 -18.57 15.39 7.94
N PHE A 360 -17.55 14.76 8.52
CA PHE A 360 -17.68 13.53 9.34
C PHE A 360 -16.46 13.38 10.27
N PRO A 361 -16.51 12.45 11.26
CA PRO A 361 -15.36 12.12 12.11
C PRO A 361 -14.26 11.40 11.31
N PRO A 362 -12.97 11.75 11.44
CA PRO A 362 -11.90 11.13 10.68
C PRO A 362 -11.75 9.61 10.91
N ALA A 363 -12.11 9.12 12.11
CA ALA A 363 -12.07 7.69 12.42
C ALA A 363 -13.39 6.94 12.10
N ASP A 364 -14.37 7.62 11.49
CA ASP A 364 -15.66 7.02 11.13
C ASP A 364 -16.20 7.62 9.82
N PRO A 365 -15.47 7.47 8.68
CA PRO A 365 -15.97 7.84 7.37
C PRO A 365 -17.32 7.18 7.09
N PRO A 366 -18.30 7.87 6.48
CA PRO A 366 -19.63 7.29 6.24
C PRO A 366 -19.66 6.13 5.26
N SER A 367 -18.73 6.10 4.30
CA SER A 367 -18.69 5.09 3.25
C SER A 367 -17.27 4.90 2.69
N ALA A 368 -17.10 3.91 1.81
CA ALA A 368 -15.87 3.69 1.08
C ALA A 368 -15.44 4.90 0.22
N ALA A 369 -16.37 5.70 -0.28
CA ALA A 369 -16.07 6.91 -1.05
C ALA A 369 -15.51 8.05 -0.19
N ASP A 370 -15.60 7.94 1.13
CA ASP A 370 -15.23 9.01 2.06
C ASP A 370 -13.85 8.79 2.70
N ILE A 371 -13.21 7.64 2.51
CA ILE A 371 -11.91 7.32 3.14
C ILE A 371 -10.77 8.21 2.68
N SER A 372 -10.91 8.84 1.49
CA SER A 372 -9.94 9.76 0.89
C SER A 372 -10.47 11.21 0.87
N GLN A 373 -11.37 11.58 1.80
CA GLN A 373 -11.95 12.92 1.85
C GLN A 373 -11.33 13.81 2.94
N ALA A 374 -11.57 15.12 2.82
CA ALA A 374 -10.95 16.17 3.65
C ALA A 374 -10.84 15.89 5.16
N PRO A 375 -11.86 15.30 5.85
CA PRO A 375 -11.75 15.02 7.28
C PRO A 375 -10.63 14.04 7.64
N VAL A 376 -10.37 13.06 6.78
CA VAL A 376 -9.33 12.05 6.99
C VAL A 376 -7.94 12.69 7.00
N TYR A 377 -7.72 13.66 6.12
CA TYR A 377 -6.49 14.45 5.98
C TYR A 377 -6.40 15.59 6.98
N GLY A 378 -7.20 16.64 6.77
CA GLY A 378 -7.09 17.90 7.48
C GLY A 378 -7.48 17.80 8.95
N ARG A 379 -8.60 17.11 9.26
CA ARG A 379 -9.00 16.90 10.65
C ARG A 379 -8.13 15.82 11.31
N GLY A 380 -7.68 14.80 10.57
CA GLY A 380 -6.68 13.86 11.03
C GLY A 380 -5.40 14.57 11.50
N ALA A 381 -4.87 15.51 10.68
CA ALA A 381 -3.72 16.34 11.06
C ALA A 381 -4.00 17.23 12.29
N MET A 382 -5.23 17.76 12.41
CA MET A 382 -5.62 18.51 13.60
C MET A 382 -5.60 17.64 14.87
N VAL A 383 -6.01 16.38 14.80
CA VAL A 383 -5.89 15.43 15.92
C VAL A 383 -4.43 15.30 16.37
N ILE A 384 -3.51 15.08 15.43
CA ILE A 384 -2.07 14.98 15.75
C ILE A 384 -1.54 16.26 16.38
N HIS A 385 -1.97 17.44 15.88
CA HIS A 385 -1.58 18.72 16.48
C HIS A 385 -2.14 18.88 17.90
N ARG A 386 -3.38 18.46 18.16
CA ARG A 386 -3.97 18.49 19.51
C ARG A 386 -3.22 17.58 20.48
N ILE A 387 -2.76 16.42 20.03
CA ILE A 387 -1.88 15.56 20.84
C ILE A 387 -0.58 16.30 21.19
N ARG A 388 0.06 16.97 20.20
CA ARG A 388 1.28 17.76 20.44
C ARG A 388 1.05 18.85 21.49
N GLN A 389 -0.05 19.59 21.40
CA GLN A 389 -0.44 20.60 22.40
C GLN A 389 -0.71 19.97 23.77
N ALA A 390 -1.39 18.84 23.83
CA ALA A 390 -1.65 18.13 25.09
C ALA A 390 -0.36 17.60 25.75
N VAL A 391 0.64 17.21 24.97
CA VAL A 391 1.97 16.80 25.45
C VAL A 391 2.76 17.99 25.98
N ASP A 392 2.62 19.16 25.36
CA ASP A 392 3.24 20.46 25.72
C ASP A 392 4.78 20.41 25.87
N ASP A 393 5.42 19.51 25.12
CA ASP A 393 6.88 19.39 25.02
C ASP A 393 7.23 18.69 23.70
N ASP A 394 7.91 19.39 22.82
CA ASP A 394 8.25 18.87 21.48
C ASP A 394 9.17 17.64 21.56
N ARG A 395 10.09 17.56 22.49
CA ARG A 395 10.95 16.38 22.64
C ARG A 395 10.16 15.14 23.03
N ARG A 396 9.20 15.32 23.94
CA ARG A 396 8.29 14.25 24.34
C ARG A 396 7.34 13.88 23.21
N PHE A 397 6.80 14.85 22.49
CA PHE A 397 5.96 14.58 21.33
C PHE A 397 6.69 13.77 20.26
N TYR A 398 7.89 14.19 19.83
CA TYR A 398 8.65 13.42 18.85
C TYR A 398 9.13 12.07 19.39
N ALA A 399 9.39 11.95 20.69
CA ALA A 399 9.69 10.66 21.32
C ALA A 399 8.47 9.73 21.28
N LEU A 400 7.26 10.26 21.50
CA LEU A 400 5.99 9.54 21.37
C LEU A 400 5.84 9.00 19.94
N ILE A 401 6.01 9.85 18.92
CA ILE A 401 5.84 9.45 17.52
C ILE A 401 6.89 8.41 17.11
N ARG A 402 8.17 8.60 17.47
CA ARG A 402 9.22 7.59 17.21
C ARG A 402 8.97 6.28 17.94
N GLY A 403 8.39 6.33 19.13
CA GLY A 403 7.99 5.14 19.87
C GLY A 403 6.88 4.37 19.17
N TRP A 404 5.89 5.08 18.62
CA TRP A 404 4.81 4.50 17.83
C TRP A 404 5.31 3.79 16.58
N THR A 405 6.06 4.48 15.73
CA THR A 405 6.60 3.91 14.48
C THR A 405 7.54 2.73 14.75
N LYS A 406 8.30 2.76 15.87
CA LYS A 406 9.15 1.64 16.28
C LYS A 406 8.33 0.44 16.77
N ALA A 407 7.27 0.67 17.55
CA ALA A 407 6.47 -0.40 18.16
C ALA A 407 5.66 -1.19 17.12
N HIS A 408 5.22 -0.51 16.05
CA HIS A 408 4.40 -1.11 15.00
C HIS A 408 5.12 -1.26 13.65
N ARG A 409 6.46 -1.13 13.65
CA ARG A 409 7.28 -1.21 12.44
C ARG A 409 6.98 -2.48 11.65
N HIS A 410 6.70 -2.32 10.35
CA HIS A 410 6.38 -3.39 9.40
C HIS A 410 5.12 -4.21 9.74
N GLY A 411 4.29 -3.68 10.64
CA GLY A 411 3.03 -4.29 11.06
C GLY A 411 1.82 -3.46 10.71
N ASN A 412 0.70 -3.84 11.30
CA ASN A 412 -0.57 -3.14 11.18
C ASN A 412 -0.95 -2.50 12.51
N ALA A 413 -1.73 -1.42 12.44
CA ALA A 413 -2.26 -0.77 13.61
C ALA A 413 -3.65 -0.17 13.34
N SER A 414 -4.48 -0.16 14.39
CA SER A 414 -5.81 0.45 14.37
C SER A 414 -5.82 1.78 15.11
N THR A 415 -6.90 2.54 14.93
CA THR A 415 -7.20 3.73 15.74
C THR A 415 -7.22 3.42 17.24
N ALA A 416 -7.77 2.26 17.63
CA ALA A 416 -7.79 1.84 19.03
C ALA A 416 -6.38 1.60 19.59
N ASP A 417 -5.50 0.97 18.83
CA ASP A 417 -4.09 0.77 19.20
C ASP A 417 -3.39 2.11 19.41
N PHE A 418 -3.61 3.06 18.50
CA PHE A 418 -2.97 4.38 18.55
C PHE A 418 -3.45 5.19 19.76
N THR A 419 -4.76 5.28 20.02
CA THR A 419 -5.29 6.04 21.15
C THR A 419 -4.83 5.46 22.49
N ALA A 420 -4.87 4.14 22.64
CA ALA A 420 -4.36 3.46 23.83
C ALA A 420 -2.85 3.66 24.02
N TYR A 421 -2.07 3.62 22.93
CA TYR A 421 -0.63 3.88 22.97
C TYR A 421 -0.34 5.30 23.46
N VAL A 422 -1.02 6.31 22.90
CA VAL A 422 -0.81 7.73 23.26
C VAL A 422 -1.13 7.98 24.73
N GLU A 423 -2.26 7.50 25.23
CA GLU A 423 -2.64 7.63 26.65
C GLU A 423 -1.64 6.96 27.59
N LYS A 424 -1.24 5.72 27.25
CA LYS A 424 -0.22 4.98 28.02
C LYS A 424 1.13 5.71 28.04
N ALA A 425 1.59 6.19 26.89
CA ALA A 425 2.90 6.81 26.76
C ALA A 425 2.96 8.22 27.40
N THR A 426 1.84 8.94 27.41
CA THR A 426 1.73 10.28 28.01
C THR A 426 1.33 10.24 29.49
N GLY A 427 0.68 9.18 29.94
CA GLY A 427 0.06 9.08 31.28
C GLY A 427 -1.13 10.04 31.43
N LYS A 428 -1.69 10.55 30.35
CA LYS A 428 -2.81 11.51 30.34
C LYS A 428 -4.10 10.81 29.91
N ASP A 429 -5.20 11.21 30.54
CA ASP A 429 -6.54 10.92 30.03
C ASP A 429 -6.85 11.90 28.87
N LEU A 430 -7.00 11.37 27.69
CA LEU A 430 -7.29 12.13 26.45
C LEU A 430 -8.70 11.85 25.93
N THR A 431 -9.56 11.26 26.75
CA THR A 431 -10.94 10.88 26.37
C THR A 431 -11.70 12.04 25.70
N GLU A 432 -11.62 13.26 26.26
CA GLU A 432 -12.33 14.42 25.69
C GLU A 432 -11.69 14.90 24.38
N LEU A 433 -10.36 14.74 24.21
CA LEU A 433 -9.70 15.01 22.94
C LEU A 433 -10.23 14.07 21.86
N TRP A 434 -10.24 12.76 22.14
CA TRP A 434 -10.75 11.77 21.18
C TRP A 434 -12.21 12.01 20.84
N LYS A 435 -13.04 12.21 21.84
CA LYS A 435 -14.48 12.46 21.69
C LYS A 435 -14.76 13.72 20.86
N THR A 436 -13.96 14.76 20.99
CA THR A 436 -14.14 16.03 20.29
C THR A 436 -13.55 16.00 18.89
N TRP A 437 -12.26 15.62 18.76
CA TRP A 437 -11.49 15.81 17.54
C TRP A 437 -11.49 14.59 16.62
N LEU A 438 -11.55 13.38 17.19
CA LEU A 438 -11.46 12.13 16.44
C LEU A 438 -12.85 11.55 16.10
N TYR A 439 -13.79 11.59 17.05
CA TYR A 439 -15.11 10.97 16.91
C TYR A 439 -16.28 11.98 16.87
N GLY A 440 -16.06 13.25 17.17
CA GLY A 440 -17.12 14.25 17.20
C GLY A 440 -17.73 14.51 15.82
N ARG A 441 -19.04 14.73 15.77
CA ARG A 441 -19.78 14.92 14.50
C ARG A 441 -19.91 16.39 14.09
N SER A 442 -19.43 17.32 14.92
CA SER A 442 -19.53 18.76 14.67
C SER A 442 -18.23 19.46 15.00
N ARG A 443 -18.03 20.64 14.40
CA ARG A 443 -16.92 21.53 14.77
C ARG A 443 -17.11 21.99 16.21
N PRO A 444 -16.09 21.88 17.09
CA PRO A 444 -16.17 22.45 18.45
C PRO A 444 -16.26 23.99 18.38
N ALA A 445 -16.91 24.57 19.40
CA ALA A 445 -17.10 26.02 19.48
C ALA A 445 -15.78 26.79 19.69
N SER A 446 -14.78 26.13 20.31
CA SER A 446 -13.45 26.67 20.51
C SER A 446 -12.38 25.78 19.89
N LYS A 447 -11.26 26.38 19.51
CA LYS A 447 -10.03 25.69 19.09
C LYS A 447 -9.21 25.18 20.27
N ASP A 448 -9.51 25.65 21.47
CA ASP A 448 -8.77 25.38 22.73
C ASP A 448 -9.17 24.07 23.39
#